data_ad79b1022257bbffa60f4322116fa1fe
#
_entry.id   ad79b1022257bbffa60f4322116fa1fe
#
_cell.length_a   1.000
_cell.length_b   1.000
_cell.length_c   1.000
_cell.angle_alpha   90.00
_cell.angle_beta   90.00
_cell.angle_gamma   90.00
#
_symmetry.space_group_name_H-M   'P 1'
#
loop_
_entity.id
_entity.type
_entity.pdbx_description
1 polymer ?
#
loop_
_entity_poly.entity_id
_entity_poly.type
_entity_poly.pdbx_seq_one_letter_code
_entity_poly.pdbx_strand_id
1 'polypeptide(L)'
;MSSFNNLKPPKINDKVGGAHPINQVRNFLINLLKDFGFNELDGPEIESEEFNFDMLNIKKSHPARQMHDTFYINNRFGVLRTHTSPVQIRSMLNSKPPLAFASAGKVYRKDDDSTHLPMFHQVEGICVDKEITFAQLKDLIHKIIYAIFDEEVHIRFRPSYFPFT
;
A
#
# COMPACT_ATOMS: atom_id res chain seq x y z
N MET A 1 12.47 -47.76 -9.51
CA MET A 1 11.88 -46.60 -10.22
C MET A 1 10.43 -46.52 -9.80
N SER A 2 10.11 -45.63 -8.86
CA SER A 2 8.73 -45.45 -8.36
C SER A 2 7.97 -44.53 -9.29
N SER A 3 6.86 -45.01 -9.80
CA SER A 3 5.99 -44.27 -10.73
C SER A 3 5.25 -43.14 -10.00
N PHE A 4 5.67 -41.90 -10.18
CA PHE A 4 4.96 -40.71 -9.80
C PHE A 4 3.72 -40.39 -10.70
N ASN A 5 3.26 -41.33 -11.49
CA ASN A 5 2.31 -41.12 -12.57
C ASN A 5 0.82 -41.29 -12.20
N ASN A 6 0.45 -41.26 -10.92
CA ASN A 6 -0.95 -41.47 -10.51
C ASN A 6 -1.60 -40.25 -9.83
N LEU A 7 -1.05 -39.06 -9.97
CA LEU A 7 -1.77 -37.84 -9.59
C LEU A 7 -2.78 -37.51 -10.70
N LYS A 8 -3.99 -38.02 -10.57
CA LYS A 8 -5.09 -37.51 -11.37
C LYS A 8 -5.28 -36.03 -11.04
N PRO A 9 -5.34 -35.13 -12.05
CA PRO A 9 -5.64 -33.74 -11.77
C PRO A 9 -6.96 -33.66 -11.00
N PRO A 10 -7.08 -32.74 -10.03
CA PRO A 10 -8.35 -32.58 -9.32
C PRO A 10 -9.45 -32.31 -10.33
N LYS A 11 -10.62 -32.92 -10.11
CA LYS A 11 -11.79 -32.62 -10.95
C LYS A 11 -12.03 -31.12 -10.86
N ILE A 12 -11.93 -30.45 -12.00
CA ILE A 12 -12.30 -29.04 -12.11
C ILE A 12 -13.81 -29.02 -11.84
N ASN A 13 -14.20 -28.50 -10.68
CA ASN A 13 -15.59 -28.16 -10.45
C ASN A 13 -15.89 -26.96 -11.35
N ASP A 14 -16.95 -27.03 -12.14
CA ASP A 14 -17.45 -25.94 -13.00
C ASP A 14 -17.90 -24.69 -12.20
N LYS A 15 -17.69 -24.66 -10.89
CA LYS A 15 -17.88 -23.47 -10.05
C LYS A 15 -16.67 -22.56 -10.26
N VAL A 16 -16.91 -21.50 -11.00
CA VAL A 16 -15.94 -20.41 -11.15
C VAL A 16 -15.53 -19.92 -9.75
N GLY A 17 -14.26 -20.00 -9.41
CA GLY A 17 -13.74 -19.48 -8.15
C GLY A 17 -13.95 -17.97 -8.06
N GLY A 18 -14.30 -17.46 -6.89
CA GLY A 18 -14.36 -16.02 -6.61
C GLY A 18 -12.98 -15.43 -6.32
N ALA A 19 -12.79 -14.15 -6.58
CA ALA A 19 -11.61 -13.43 -6.14
C ALA A 19 -11.55 -13.40 -4.59
N HIS A 20 -10.35 -13.51 -4.03
CA HIS A 20 -10.15 -13.41 -2.59
C HIS A 20 -10.71 -12.08 -2.05
N PRO A 21 -11.39 -12.03 -0.89
CA PRO A 21 -12.00 -10.79 -0.36
C PRO A 21 -11.04 -9.59 -0.29
N ILE A 22 -9.80 -9.79 0.12
CA ILE A 22 -8.79 -8.71 0.13
C ILE A 22 -8.57 -8.14 -1.27
N ASN A 23 -8.51 -8.99 -2.31
CA ASN A 23 -8.36 -8.53 -3.68
C ASN A 23 -9.59 -7.78 -4.18
N GLN A 24 -10.78 -8.16 -3.73
CA GLN A 24 -12.02 -7.44 -4.04
C GLN A 24 -12.00 -6.05 -3.44
N VAL A 25 -11.65 -5.92 -2.15
CA VAL A 25 -11.51 -4.62 -1.47
C VAL A 25 -10.41 -3.76 -2.10
N ARG A 26 -9.23 -4.34 -2.38
CA ARG A 26 -8.15 -3.67 -3.09
C ARG A 26 -8.63 -3.08 -4.42
N ASN A 27 -9.26 -3.91 -5.23
CA ASN A 27 -9.71 -3.49 -6.56
C ASN A 27 -10.82 -2.43 -6.46
N PHE A 28 -11.74 -2.58 -5.51
CA PHE A 28 -12.75 -1.56 -5.22
C PHE A 28 -12.12 -0.20 -4.89
N LEU A 29 -11.19 -0.15 -3.95
CA LEU A 29 -10.53 1.08 -3.53
C LEU A 29 -9.71 1.72 -4.67
N ILE A 30 -8.98 0.91 -5.44
CA ILE A 30 -8.22 1.42 -6.58
C ILE A 30 -9.14 1.97 -7.68
N ASN A 31 -10.23 1.28 -7.99
CA ASN A 31 -11.20 1.78 -8.98
C ASN A 31 -11.85 3.08 -8.51
N LEU A 32 -12.22 3.16 -7.24
CA LEU A 32 -12.73 4.39 -6.64
C LEU A 32 -11.72 5.56 -6.76
N LEU A 33 -10.44 5.32 -6.49
CA LEU A 33 -9.40 6.34 -6.66
C LEU A 33 -9.21 6.72 -8.13
N LYS A 34 -9.32 5.77 -9.06
CA LYS A 34 -9.31 6.06 -10.51
C LYS A 34 -10.47 6.98 -10.92
N ASP A 35 -11.66 6.77 -10.36
CA ASP A 35 -12.82 7.63 -10.59
C ASP A 35 -12.58 9.07 -10.09
N PHE A 36 -11.72 9.24 -9.09
CA PHE A 36 -11.23 10.55 -8.62
C PHE A 36 -10.01 11.10 -9.38
N GLY A 37 -9.60 10.44 -10.46
CA GLY A 37 -8.51 10.91 -11.33
C GLY A 37 -7.12 10.42 -10.94
N PHE A 38 -6.98 9.45 -10.03
CA PHE A 38 -5.70 8.85 -9.70
C PHE A 38 -5.31 7.77 -10.71
N ASN A 39 -4.06 7.77 -11.12
CA ASN A 39 -3.48 6.67 -11.90
C ASN A 39 -2.95 5.59 -10.96
N GLU A 40 -3.32 4.34 -11.20
CA GLU A 40 -2.75 3.21 -10.46
C GLU A 40 -1.29 2.98 -10.86
N LEU A 41 -0.43 2.86 -9.86
CA LEU A 41 0.96 2.47 -10.01
C LEU A 41 1.29 1.32 -9.08
N ASP A 42 2.18 0.47 -9.52
CA ASP A 42 2.70 -0.65 -8.74
C ASP A 42 4.21 -0.49 -8.52
N GLY A 43 4.73 -1.22 -7.55
CA GLY A 43 6.14 -1.22 -7.22
C GLY A 43 6.57 -2.50 -6.49
N PRO A 44 7.88 -2.75 -6.42
CA PRO A 44 8.42 -3.97 -5.85
C PRO A 44 8.11 -4.08 -4.35
N GLU A 45 7.92 -5.32 -3.88
CA GLU A 45 7.80 -5.62 -2.44
C GLU A 45 9.15 -5.58 -1.72
N ILE A 46 10.25 -5.83 -2.45
CA ILE A 46 11.61 -5.68 -1.94
C ILE A 46 12.15 -4.32 -2.39
N GLU A 47 12.50 -3.48 -1.43
CA GLU A 47 12.93 -2.11 -1.67
C GLU A 47 14.32 -1.82 -1.09
N SER A 48 14.98 -0.82 -1.66
CA SER A 48 16.18 -0.26 -1.01
C SER A 48 15.80 0.57 0.21
N GLU A 49 16.71 0.67 1.17
CA GLU A 49 16.55 1.59 2.31
C GLU A 49 16.40 3.04 1.85
N GLU A 50 17.03 3.42 0.76
CA GLU A 50 16.93 4.74 0.16
C GLU A 50 15.47 5.10 -0.17
N PHE A 51 14.76 4.24 -0.91
CA PHE A 51 13.36 4.48 -1.29
C PHE A 51 12.39 4.26 -0.14
N ASN A 52 12.66 3.27 0.73
CA ASN A 52 11.75 2.95 1.82
C ASN A 52 11.86 3.93 3.00
N PHE A 53 13.01 4.64 3.12
CA PHE A 53 13.27 5.49 4.27
C PHE A 53 13.89 6.85 3.91
N ASP A 54 15.06 6.88 3.24
CA ASP A 54 15.86 8.11 3.11
C ASP A 54 15.12 9.19 2.33
N MET A 55 14.54 8.84 1.19
CA MET A 55 13.77 9.75 0.34
C MET A 55 12.42 10.17 0.95
N LEU A 56 11.98 9.51 2.01
CA LEU A 56 10.82 9.86 2.82
C LEU A 56 11.21 10.61 4.11
N ASN A 57 12.45 11.11 4.19
CA ASN A 57 12.96 11.85 5.35
C ASN A 57 12.89 11.06 6.67
N ILE A 58 12.86 9.74 6.60
CA ILE A 58 12.92 8.86 7.76
C ILE A 58 14.40 8.69 8.14
N LYS A 59 14.83 9.37 9.20
CA LYS A 59 16.24 9.39 9.64
C LYS A 59 16.73 8.02 10.08
N LYS A 60 18.05 7.79 10.01
CA LYS A 60 18.68 6.52 10.44
C LYS A 60 18.42 6.17 11.92
N SER A 61 18.22 7.17 12.77
CA SER A 61 17.87 7.00 14.18
C SER A 61 16.38 6.73 14.44
N HIS A 62 15.54 6.72 13.39
CA HIS A 62 14.10 6.52 13.57
C HIS A 62 13.80 5.06 13.97
N PRO A 63 12.94 4.83 14.98
CA PRO A 63 12.60 3.49 15.45
C PRO A 63 12.16 2.53 14.35
N ALA A 64 11.38 2.98 13.36
CA ALA A 64 10.91 2.16 12.25
C ALA A 64 12.04 1.50 11.41
N ARG A 65 13.30 1.98 11.53
CA ARG A 65 14.46 1.36 10.89
C ARG A 65 15.13 0.28 11.73
N GLN A 66 14.66 0.05 12.95
CA GLN A 66 15.27 -0.94 13.82
C GLN A 66 14.95 -2.35 13.30
N MET A 67 15.87 -3.28 13.53
CA MET A 67 15.75 -4.67 13.02
C MET A 67 14.56 -5.43 13.63
N HIS A 68 13.97 -4.94 14.72
CA HIS A 68 12.78 -5.52 15.32
C HIS A 68 11.47 -5.03 14.66
N ASP A 69 11.51 -3.90 13.91
CA ASP A 69 10.33 -3.34 13.26
C ASP A 69 10.30 -3.60 11.74
N THR A 70 11.47 -3.84 11.12
CA THR A 70 11.63 -4.01 9.67
C THR A 70 12.27 -5.35 9.33
N PHE A 71 11.74 -6.01 8.30
CA PHE A 71 12.37 -7.19 7.72
C PHE A 71 13.47 -6.80 6.74
N TYR A 72 14.71 -6.95 7.18
CA TYR A 72 15.89 -6.80 6.33
C TYR A 72 16.18 -8.09 5.58
N ILE A 73 16.37 -7.98 4.26
CA ILE A 73 16.71 -9.11 3.40
C ILE A 73 18.18 -9.01 3.08
N ASN A 74 18.96 -9.84 3.72
CA ASN A 74 20.40 -10.00 3.51
C ASN A 74 21.08 -8.74 2.94
N ASN A 75 22.20 -8.29 3.46
CA ASN A 75 22.86 -6.96 3.25
C ASN A 75 22.99 -6.44 1.80
N ARG A 76 22.49 -7.17 0.79
CA ARG A 76 22.54 -6.80 -0.62
C ARG A 76 21.17 -6.51 -1.27
N PHE A 77 20.09 -6.90 -0.64
CA PHE A 77 18.75 -6.85 -1.29
C PHE A 77 17.80 -5.80 -0.70
N GLY A 78 18.14 -5.19 0.43
CA GLY A 78 17.31 -4.15 1.05
C GLY A 78 16.33 -4.70 2.09
N VAL A 79 15.11 -4.22 2.05
CA VAL A 79 14.06 -4.52 3.02
C VAL A 79 12.78 -4.99 2.34
N LEU A 80 11.95 -5.75 3.05
CA LEU A 80 10.54 -5.83 2.68
C LEU A 80 9.89 -4.48 2.97
N ARG A 81 9.22 -3.88 1.97
CA ARG A 81 8.64 -2.53 2.09
C ARG A 81 7.70 -2.45 3.28
N THR A 82 7.88 -1.44 4.10
CA THR A 82 7.06 -1.22 5.32
C THR A 82 5.80 -0.41 5.06
N HIS A 83 5.68 0.15 3.87
CA HIS A 83 4.54 0.91 3.34
C HIS A 83 4.62 0.95 1.80
N THR A 84 3.58 1.45 1.14
CA THR A 84 3.55 1.59 -0.32
C THR A 84 4.17 2.91 -0.82
N SER A 85 4.58 3.80 0.07
CA SER A 85 5.14 5.12 -0.25
C SER A 85 6.38 5.11 -1.17
N PRO A 86 7.24 4.07 -1.22
CA PRO A 86 8.30 3.98 -2.24
C PRO A 86 7.81 4.12 -3.68
N VAL A 87 6.58 3.68 -3.96
CA VAL A 87 5.96 3.85 -5.28
C VAL A 87 5.77 5.33 -5.63
N GLN A 88 5.40 6.16 -4.64
CA GLN A 88 5.28 7.62 -4.81
C GLN A 88 6.61 8.24 -5.20
N ILE A 89 7.69 7.85 -4.53
CA ILE A 89 9.05 8.34 -4.83
C ILE A 89 9.44 7.99 -6.27
N ARG A 90 9.27 6.72 -6.66
CA ARG A 90 9.56 6.26 -8.03
C ARG A 90 8.79 7.04 -9.07
N SER A 91 7.53 7.33 -8.80
CA SER A 91 6.66 8.11 -9.69
C SER A 91 7.12 9.54 -9.84
N MET A 92 7.44 10.20 -8.72
CA MET A 92 7.88 11.60 -8.72
C MET A 92 9.26 11.80 -9.36
N LEU A 93 10.13 10.80 -9.31
CA LEU A 93 11.43 10.87 -10.02
C LEU A 93 11.27 10.88 -11.55
N ASN A 94 10.19 10.29 -12.05
CA ASN A 94 9.95 10.12 -13.49
C ASN A 94 8.81 11.00 -14.03
N SER A 95 8.18 11.82 -13.19
CA SER A 95 7.02 12.63 -13.55
C SER A 95 7.11 14.02 -12.97
N LYS A 96 6.47 14.97 -13.63
CA LYS A 96 6.36 16.36 -13.15
C LYS A 96 4.91 16.66 -12.79
N PRO A 97 4.68 17.51 -11.77
CA PRO A 97 3.33 17.99 -11.46
C PRO A 97 2.68 18.71 -12.68
N PRO A 98 1.34 18.65 -12.81
CA PRO A 98 0.41 17.98 -11.88
C PRO A 98 0.45 16.46 -11.97
N LEU A 99 0.30 15.78 -10.84
CA LEU A 99 0.25 14.32 -10.79
C LEU A 99 -0.71 13.84 -9.69
N ALA A 100 -1.36 12.71 -9.95
CA ALA A 100 -2.19 12.01 -8.98
C ALA A 100 -1.98 10.49 -9.18
N PHE A 101 -1.40 9.84 -8.19
CA PHE A 101 -1.09 8.42 -8.23
C PHE A 101 -1.66 7.70 -7.02
N ALA A 102 -2.09 6.46 -7.21
CA ALA A 102 -2.49 5.55 -6.16
C ALA A 102 -1.72 4.23 -6.29
N SER A 103 -1.37 3.65 -5.17
CA SER A 103 -0.75 2.32 -5.12
C SER A 103 -1.40 1.48 -4.05
N ALA A 104 -1.51 0.18 -4.32
CA ALA A 104 -2.08 -0.78 -3.37
C ALA A 104 -1.29 -2.09 -3.40
N GLY A 105 -0.92 -2.59 -2.24
CA GLY A 105 -0.18 -3.83 -2.18
C GLY A 105 0.16 -4.29 -0.78
N LYS A 106 0.86 -5.40 -0.70
CA LYS A 106 1.36 -5.95 0.55
C LYS A 106 2.46 -5.09 1.11
N VAL A 107 2.45 -4.93 2.42
CA VAL A 107 3.49 -4.27 3.21
C VAL A 107 3.82 -5.12 4.42
N TYR A 108 4.99 -4.93 4.98
CA TYR A 108 5.55 -5.86 5.95
C TYR A 108 6.12 -5.10 7.14
N ARG A 109 5.68 -5.46 8.33
CA ARG A 109 6.21 -4.94 9.59
C ARG A 109 6.44 -6.10 10.54
N LYS A 110 7.53 -6.05 11.26
CA LYS A 110 7.87 -7.10 12.21
C LYS A 110 7.20 -6.86 13.55
N ASP A 111 5.88 -6.65 13.50
CA ASP A 111 5.06 -6.53 14.70
C ASP A 111 4.90 -7.93 15.32
N ASP A 112 5.07 -8.03 16.63
CA ASP A 112 5.01 -9.28 17.38
C ASP A 112 4.00 -9.17 18.52
N ASP A 113 2.72 -8.95 18.15
CA ASP A 113 1.63 -8.93 19.12
C ASP A 113 0.37 -9.65 18.58
N SER A 114 -0.56 -9.92 19.47
CA SER A 114 -1.78 -10.68 19.15
C SER A 114 -2.77 -9.94 18.23
N THR A 115 -2.57 -8.65 17.98
CA THR A 115 -3.49 -7.79 17.23
C THR A 115 -2.96 -7.41 15.86
N HIS A 116 -1.69 -7.68 15.56
CA HIS A 116 -1.03 -7.31 14.30
C HIS A 116 -0.54 -8.55 13.55
N LEU A 117 -0.64 -8.49 12.24
CA LEU A 117 -0.03 -9.45 11.33
C LEU A 117 1.26 -8.85 10.76
N PRO A 118 2.30 -9.64 10.55
CA PRO A 118 3.56 -9.16 9.98
C PRO A 118 3.43 -8.73 8.50
N MET A 119 2.34 -9.10 7.85
CA MET A 119 1.98 -8.68 6.49
C MET A 119 0.54 -8.20 6.49
N PHE A 120 0.31 -7.03 5.90
CA PHE A 120 -1.03 -6.50 5.63
C PHE A 120 -1.06 -5.77 4.28
N HIS A 121 -2.24 -5.36 3.86
CA HIS A 121 -2.40 -4.59 2.63
C HIS A 121 -2.61 -3.12 2.96
N GLN A 122 -1.99 -2.26 2.15
CA GLN A 122 -2.10 -0.82 2.26
C GLN A 122 -2.49 -0.23 0.91
N VAL A 123 -3.33 0.80 0.94
CA VAL A 123 -3.64 1.65 -0.21
C VAL A 123 -3.19 3.06 0.14
N GLU A 124 -2.39 3.66 -0.71
CA GLU A 124 -1.94 5.04 -0.59
C GLU A 124 -2.25 5.82 -1.87
N GLY A 125 -2.49 7.12 -1.71
CA GLY A 125 -2.61 8.05 -2.83
C GLY A 125 -1.77 9.29 -2.58
N ILE A 126 -1.25 9.87 -3.65
CA ILE A 126 -0.60 11.18 -3.65
C ILE A 126 -1.17 12.03 -4.78
N CYS A 127 -1.46 13.27 -4.47
CA CYS A 127 -1.83 14.27 -5.46
C CYS A 127 -0.94 15.51 -5.26
N VAL A 128 -0.30 15.96 -6.33
CA VAL A 128 0.56 17.15 -6.33
C VAL A 128 0.10 18.08 -7.44
N ASP A 129 -0.40 19.24 -7.05
CA ASP A 129 -0.82 20.30 -7.96
C ASP A 129 -0.63 21.67 -7.29
N LYS A 130 -0.77 22.75 -8.07
CA LYS A 130 -0.58 24.13 -7.60
C LYS A 130 -1.66 24.60 -6.62
N GLU A 131 -2.88 24.07 -6.74
CA GLU A 131 -4.05 24.58 -6.01
C GLU A 131 -4.68 23.51 -5.09
N ILE A 132 -3.90 22.54 -4.63
CA ILE A 132 -4.37 21.54 -3.67
C ILE A 132 -4.55 22.18 -2.29
N THR A 133 -5.73 21.96 -1.71
CA THR A 133 -6.09 22.48 -0.39
C THR A 133 -6.37 21.37 0.60
N PHE A 134 -6.24 21.67 1.88
CA PHE A 134 -6.60 20.72 2.94
C PHE A 134 -8.12 20.40 2.94
N ALA A 135 -8.95 21.32 2.47
CA ALA A 135 -10.40 21.10 2.31
C ALA A 135 -10.68 20.00 1.27
N GLN A 136 -9.97 20.02 0.14
CA GLN A 136 -10.07 18.98 -0.90
C GLN A 136 -9.61 17.62 -0.40
N LEU A 137 -8.53 17.54 0.40
CA LEU A 137 -8.12 16.31 1.04
C LEU A 137 -9.21 15.76 1.96
N LYS A 138 -9.82 16.59 2.78
CA LYS A 138 -10.91 16.17 3.67
C LYS A 138 -12.12 15.67 2.89
N ASP A 139 -12.53 16.40 1.84
CA ASP A 139 -13.64 16.01 0.97
C ASP A 139 -13.39 14.64 0.30
N LEU A 140 -12.19 14.43 -0.22
CA LEU A 140 -11.79 13.14 -0.79
C LEU A 140 -11.89 12.00 0.22
N ILE A 141 -11.39 12.22 1.45
CA ILE A 141 -11.47 11.21 2.52
C ILE A 141 -12.94 10.91 2.88
N HIS A 142 -13.80 11.93 2.98
CA HIS A 142 -15.23 11.73 3.21
C HIS A 142 -15.88 10.87 2.12
N LYS A 143 -15.60 11.17 0.85
CA LYS A 143 -16.14 10.43 -0.29
C LYS A 143 -15.65 8.96 -0.30
N ILE A 144 -14.38 8.72 0.01
CA ILE A 144 -13.84 7.36 0.10
C ILE A 144 -14.54 6.58 1.23
N ILE A 145 -14.67 7.17 2.41
CA ILE A 145 -15.31 6.52 3.56
C ILE A 145 -16.78 6.24 3.29
N TYR A 146 -17.50 7.21 2.73
CA TYR A 146 -18.90 7.01 2.33
C TYR A 146 -19.05 5.85 1.34
N ALA A 147 -18.19 5.78 0.33
CA ALA A 147 -18.23 4.70 -0.65
C ALA A 147 -17.89 3.31 -0.06
N ILE A 148 -17.09 3.25 1.02
CA ILE A 148 -16.76 1.98 1.70
C ILE A 148 -17.92 1.48 2.54
N PHE A 149 -18.59 2.37 3.28
CA PHE A 149 -19.61 1.98 4.27
C PHE A 149 -21.04 2.12 3.75
N ASP A 150 -21.24 2.79 2.61
CA ASP A 150 -22.54 3.09 2.00
C ASP A 150 -23.52 3.80 2.98
N GLU A 151 -22.95 4.58 3.91
CA GLU A 151 -23.69 5.36 4.90
C GLU A 151 -22.89 6.58 5.35
N GLU A 152 -23.57 7.58 5.94
CA GLU A 152 -22.91 8.72 6.57
C GLU A 152 -22.19 8.27 7.86
N VAL A 153 -20.86 8.34 7.83
CA VAL A 153 -20.01 8.02 8.98
C VAL A 153 -19.49 9.29 9.61
N HIS A 154 -19.58 9.40 10.92
CA HIS A 154 -19.00 10.52 11.65
C HIS A 154 -17.48 10.46 11.65
N ILE A 155 -16.83 11.36 10.90
CA ILE A 155 -15.37 11.40 10.74
C ILE A 155 -14.79 12.48 11.64
N ARG A 156 -13.78 12.09 12.42
CA ARG A 156 -13.01 13.01 13.24
C ARG A 156 -11.57 13.10 12.76
N PHE A 157 -11.13 14.30 12.39
CA PHE A 157 -9.73 14.55 12.04
C PHE A 157 -8.94 14.97 13.28
N ARG A 158 -7.72 14.43 13.41
CA ARG A 158 -6.77 14.80 14.47
C ARG A 158 -5.43 15.17 13.85
N PRO A 159 -4.73 16.19 14.35
CA PRO A 159 -3.34 16.44 13.97
C PRO A 159 -2.49 15.22 14.26
N SER A 160 -1.60 14.89 13.33
CA SER A 160 -0.61 13.84 13.47
C SER A 160 0.69 14.28 12.82
N TYR A 161 1.76 13.54 13.09
CA TYR A 161 3.08 13.82 12.57
C TYR A 161 3.64 12.59 11.83
N PHE A 162 4.21 12.85 10.67
CA PHE A 162 5.05 11.91 9.92
C PHE A 162 6.35 12.58 9.53
N PRO A 163 7.49 11.85 9.39
CA PRO A 163 8.78 12.43 9.03
C PRO A 163 8.78 13.22 7.72
N PHE A 164 7.87 12.91 6.82
CA PHE A 164 7.70 13.55 5.51
C PHE A 164 6.52 14.53 5.43
N THR A 165 5.95 14.88 6.58
CA THR A 165 4.86 15.88 6.66
C THR A 165 5.41 17.23 7.02
#